data_ce89bc2fddd88caa3e4172a4da18f472
#
_entry.id   ce89bc2fddd88caa3e4172a4da18f472
#
_cell.length_a   1.000
_cell.length_b   1.000
_cell.length_c   1.000
_cell.angle_alpha   90.00
_cell.angle_beta   90.00
_cell.angle_gamma   90.00
#
_symmetry.space_group_name_H-M   'P 1'
#
loop_
_entity.id
_entity.type
_entity.pdbx_description
1 polymer ?
#
loop_
_entity_poly.entity_id
_entity_poly.type
_entity_poly.pdbx_seq_one_letter_code
_entity_poly.pdbx_strand_id
1 'polypeptide(L)'
;MIRRPPRSTQGVSSAASDVYKRQATYTGLYNEIRDLFSKLPESSIRGYKPGRFSFNVKGGRCEECTGAGMKKIEMNFLPDVFVECDECNGKRFNKETLSVKFKNKSISDILDMTIKDAADLFTNYPKIIRKLNYLNKVGLGYITLGQQSTTLSGGESQRIKLATELSKKDTGKTMYIFDEPTTGLHFEDIKVFLDIIFELSEKGNSIIIIEHNIDVLKVSDYIIELGPNGGKNGGKITFQGKLNEIFSDKKSITGQFIKKELNL
;
A
#
# COMPACT_ATOMS: atom_id res chain seq x y z
N MET A 1 -4.49 -19.13 -36.30
CA MET A 1 -5.71 -19.02 -35.44
C MET A 1 -5.25 -18.95 -33.98
N ILE A 2 -5.23 -17.76 -33.38
CA ILE A 2 -4.90 -17.56 -31.97
C ILE A 2 -6.21 -17.66 -31.19
N ARG A 3 -6.34 -18.69 -30.36
CA ARG A 3 -7.51 -18.86 -29.47
C ARG A 3 -7.44 -17.78 -28.38
N ARG A 4 -8.46 -16.93 -28.29
CA ARG A 4 -8.67 -16.02 -27.17
C ARG A 4 -8.90 -16.83 -25.89
N PRO A 5 -8.30 -16.45 -24.75
CA PRO A 5 -8.63 -17.08 -23.47
C PRO A 5 -10.10 -16.83 -23.10
N PRO A 6 -10.77 -17.73 -22.37
CA PRO A 6 -12.16 -17.58 -21.98
C PRO A 6 -12.32 -16.36 -21.07
N ARG A 7 -13.31 -15.52 -21.35
CA ARG A 7 -13.73 -14.43 -20.47
C ARG A 7 -14.19 -15.02 -19.14
N SER A 8 -13.48 -14.71 -18.07
CA SER A 8 -13.98 -14.99 -16.72
C SER A 8 -15.22 -14.12 -16.47
N THR A 9 -16.39 -14.74 -16.41
CA THR A 9 -17.61 -14.16 -15.88
C THR A 9 -17.50 -14.08 -14.35
N GLN A 10 -16.64 -13.19 -13.83
CA GLN A 10 -16.76 -12.74 -12.45
C GLN A 10 -17.57 -11.46 -12.44
N GLY A 11 -18.67 -11.52 -11.70
CA GLY A 11 -19.73 -10.52 -11.72
C GLY A 11 -19.25 -9.11 -11.37
N VAL A 12 -19.97 -8.16 -11.91
CA VAL A 12 -19.87 -6.70 -11.79
C VAL A 12 -19.97 -6.17 -10.32
N SER A 13 -20.01 -7.07 -9.34
CA SER A 13 -20.07 -6.75 -7.90
C SER A 13 -18.72 -6.38 -7.24
N SER A 14 -17.58 -6.65 -7.88
CA SER A 14 -16.28 -6.46 -7.23
C SER A 14 -15.75 -5.02 -7.31
N ALA A 15 -16.07 -4.28 -8.35
CA ALA A 15 -15.54 -2.93 -8.55
C ALA A 15 -16.07 -1.92 -7.51
N ALA A 16 -17.34 -2.02 -7.12
CA ALA A 16 -17.93 -1.15 -6.10
C ALA A 16 -17.42 -1.46 -4.69
N SER A 17 -17.04 -2.72 -4.39
CA SER A 17 -16.49 -3.10 -3.09
C SER A 17 -15.02 -2.70 -2.93
N ASP A 18 -14.28 -2.52 -4.03
CA ASP A 18 -12.87 -2.14 -4.00
C ASP A 18 -12.67 -0.66 -3.63
N VAL A 19 -13.60 0.20 -3.97
CA VAL A 19 -13.55 1.65 -3.68
C VAL A 19 -13.51 1.92 -2.16
N TYR A 20 -14.07 1.04 -1.33
CA TYR A 20 -14.10 1.20 0.13
C TYR A 20 -13.09 0.34 0.88
N LYS A 21 -12.15 -0.32 0.19
CA LYS A 21 -11.09 -1.06 0.86
C LYS A 21 -10.19 -0.09 1.62
N ARG A 22 -9.92 -0.43 2.88
CA ARG A 22 -9.09 0.36 3.77
C ARG A 22 -7.67 -0.18 3.81
N GLN A 23 -6.73 0.69 4.10
CA GLN A 23 -5.30 0.40 4.13
C GLN A 23 -4.95 -0.83 4.98
N ALA A 24 -5.48 -0.92 6.20
CA ALA A 24 -5.25 -2.07 7.09
C ALA A 24 -5.72 -3.41 6.46
N THR A 25 -6.66 -3.36 5.51
CA THR A 25 -7.13 -4.54 4.78
C THR A 25 -6.14 -4.98 3.71
N TYR A 26 -5.49 -4.05 2.98
CA TYR A 26 -4.48 -4.37 1.96
C TYR A 26 -3.28 -5.10 2.53
N THR A 27 -2.77 -4.65 3.67
CA THR A 27 -1.61 -5.27 4.32
C THR A 27 -1.95 -6.59 5.03
N GLY A 28 -3.22 -6.98 5.09
CA GLY A 28 -3.71 -8.07 5.93
C GLY A 28 -3.53 -7.83 7.43
N LEU A 29 -3.17 -6.61 7.84
CA LEU A 29 -3.00 -6.21 9.24
C LEU A 29 -4.32 -6.31 10.00
N TYR A 30 -5.41 -5.88 9.38
CA TYR A 30 -6.72 -5.89 10.00
C TYR A 30 -7.23 -7.31 10.33
N ASN A 31 -6.81 -8.32 9.57
CA ASN A 31 -7.15 -9.71 9.89
C ASN A 31 -6.55 -10.13 11.24
N GLU A 32 -5.28 -9.78 11.49
CA GLU A 32 -4.62 -10.07 12.76
C GLU A 32 -5.28 -9.34 13.94
N ILE A 33 -5.70 -8.08 13.72
CA ILE A 33 -6.42 -7.29 14.73
C ILE A 33 -7.78 -7.92 15.04
N ARG A 34 -8.55 -8.33 14.02
CA ARG A 34 -9.84 -9.00 14.21
C ARG A 34 -9.70 -10.34 14.95
N ASP A 35 -8.67 -11.10 14.63
CA ASP A 35 -8.34 -12.36 15.31
C ASP A 35 -8.01 -12.11 16.79
N LEU A 36 -7.27 -11.05 17.09
CA LEU A 36 -6.99 -10.64 18.47
C LEU A 36 -8.28 -10.31 19.22
N PHE A 37 -9.15 -9.46 18.63
CA PHE A 37 -10.40 -9.07 19.26
C PHE A 37 -11.32 -10.27 19.51
N SER A 38 -11.37 -11.25 18.62
CA SER A 38 -12.18 -12.45 18.81
C SER A 38 -11.72 -13.35 19.95
N LYS A 39 -10.45 -13.24 20.36
CA LYS A 39 -9.85 -14.01 21.46
C LYS A 39 -9.91 -13.31 22.80
N LEU A 40 -10.42 -12.08 22.87
CA LEU A 40 -10.61 -11.40 24.13
C LEU A 40 -11.65 -12.13 24.99
N PRO A 41 -11.51 -12.11 26.33
CA PRO A 41 -12.43 -12.81 27.25
C PRO A 41 -13.89 -12.49 26.97
N GLU A 42 -14.22 -11.20 26.81
CA GLU A 42 -15.57 -10.74 26.54
C GLU A 42 -16.12 -11.27 25.20
N SER A 43 -15.27 -11.31 24.15
CA SER A 43 -15.64 -11.90 22.86
C SER A 43 -15.88 -13.40 22.96
N SER A 44 -15.06 -14.12 23.73
CA SER A 44 -15.18 -15.55 23.93
C SER A 44 -16.47 -15.91 24.67
N ILE A 45 -16.82 -15.16 25.73
CA ILE A 45 -18.08 -15.33 26.47
C ILE A 45 -19.30 -15.11 25.57
N ARG A 46 -19.25 -14.13 24.67
CA ARG A 46 -20.34 -13.81 23.75
C ARG A 46 -20.33 -14.62 22.45
N GLY A 47 -19.36 -15.50 22.25
CA GLY A 47 -19.21 -16.33 21.04
C GLY A 47 -18.86 -15.50 19.79
N TYR A 48 -18.20 -14.36 19.94
CA TYR A 48 -17.85 -13.47 18.85
C TYR A 48 -16.65 -14.01 18.06
N LYS A 49 -16.88 -14.24 16.76
CA LYS A 49 -15.85 -14.68 15.82
C LYS A 49 -15.17 -13.48 15.15
N PRO A 50 -14.03 -13.63 14.47
CA PRO A 50 -13.32 -12.51 13.78
C PRO A 50 -14.21 -11.72 12.79
N GLY A 51 -15.22 -12.37 12.20
CA GLY A 51 -16.21 -11.72 11.33
C GLY A 51 -17.02 -10.62 12.01
N ARG A 52 -17.26 -10.73 13.33
CA ARG A 52 -17.97 -9.73 14.12
C ARG A 52 -17.27 -8.36 14.08
N PHE A 53 -15.95 -8.37 14.04
CA PHE A 53 -15.10 -7.18 14.00
C PHE A 53 -14.77 -6.73 12.58
N SER A 54 -15.53 -7.17 11.58
CA SER A 54 -15.40 -6.75 10.19
C SER A 54 -16.45 -5.71 9.84
N PHE A 55 -16.03 -4.58 9.33
CA PHE A 55 -16.94 -3.55 8.80
C PHE A 55 -17.61 -3.96 7.46
N ASN A 56 -17.17 -5.04 6.84
CA ASN A 56 -17.74 -5.56 5.57
C ASN A 56 -18.76 -6.68 5.80
N VAL A 57 -18.82 -7.27 6.99
CA VAL A 57 -19.65 -8.44 7.28
C VAL A 57 -20.80 -8.02 8.19
N LYS A 58 -22.01 -8.51 7.88
CA LYS A 58 -23.20 -8.29 8.70
C LYS A 58 -23.01 -8.85 10.12
N GLY A 59 -23.72 -8.27 11.07
CA GLY A 59 -23.79 -8.72 12.46
C GLY A 59 -22.98 -7.88 13.44
N GLY A 60 -21.80 -7.36 13.07
CA GLY A 60 -20.99 -6.48 13.95
C GLY A 60 -20.90 -5.05 13.47
N ARG A 61 -21.09 -4.81 12.19
CA ARG A 61 -21.06 -3.47 11.61
C ARG A 61 -22.35 -2.70 11.89
N CYS A 62 -22.28 -1.39 11.76
CA CYS A 62 -23.49 -0.56 11.69
C CYS A 62 -24.23 -0.89 10.38
N GLU A 63 -25.47 -1.32 10.43
CA GLU A 63 -26.23 -1.70 9.23
C GLU A 63 -26.75 -0.46 8.49
N GLU A 64 -26.96 0.66 9.17
CA GLU A 64 -27.40 1.92 8.55
C GLU A 64 -26.40 2.43 7.51
N CYS A 65 -25.12 2.54 7.87
CA CYS A 65 -24.06 2.94 6.95
C CYS A 65 -23.32 1.75 6.33
N THR A 66 -23.78 0.52 6.56
CA THR A 66 -23.15 -0.72 6.08
C THR A 66 -21.64 -0.84 6.42
N GLY A 67 -21.23 -0.23 7.55
CA GLY A 67 -19.85 -0.21 8.03
C GLY A 67 -18.97 0.88 7.40
N ALA A 68 -19.52 1.79 6.59
CA ALA A 68 -18.76 2.89 5.99
C ALA A 68 -18.43 3.99 7.02
N GLY A 69 -19.26 4.18 8.04
CA GLY A 69 -19.17 5.28 9.00
C GLY A 69 -19.77 6.58 8.47
N MET A 70 -20.04 6.64 7.18
CA MET A 70 -20.61 7.80 6.48
C MET A 70 -21.79 7.37 5.63
N LYS A 71 -22.72 8.28 5.39
CA LYS A 71 -23.83 8.14 4.44
C LYS A 71 -23.53 8.97 3.21
N LYS A 72 -23.69 8.38 2.04
CA LYS A 72 -23.58 9.07 0.76
C LYS A 72 -24.90 9.73 0.43
N ILE A 73 -24.91 11.02 0.21
CA ILE A 73 -26.04 11.78 -0.30
C ILE A 73 -25.76 12.06 -1.78
N GLU A 74 -26.52 11.40 -2.67
CA GLU A 74 -26.41 11.61 -4.11
C GLU A 74 -27.10 12.90 -4.52
N MET A 75 -26.39 13.76 -5.23
CA MET A 75 -26.90 15.00 -5.78
C MET A 75 -26.90 14.93 -7.31
N ASN A 76 -28.07 15.15 -7.94
CA ASN A 76 -28.27 14.95 -9.38
C ASN A 76 -27.31 15.74 -10.29
N PHE A 77 -26.80 16.91 -9.86
CA PHE A 77 -25.96 17.80 -10.67
C PHE A 77 -24.68 18.27 -9.95
N LEU A 78 -24.44 17.81 -8.72
CA LEU A 78 -23.29 18.17 -7.91
C LEU A 78 -22.54 16.90 -7.47
N PRO A 79 -21.26 17.00 -7.10
CA PRO A 79 -20.54 15.88 -6.52
C PRO A 79 -21.27 15.33 -5.29
N ASP A 80 -21.24 14.01 -5.13
CA ASP A 80 -21.81 13.33 -3.97
C ASP A 80 -21.24 13.88 -2.66
N VAL A 81 -22.11 14.10 -1.68
CA VAL A 81 -21.73 14.56 -0.34
C VAL A 81 -21.72 13.38 0.62
N PHE A 82 -20.69 13.29 1.42
CA PHE A 82 -20.56 12.27 2.47
C PHE A 82 -20.75 12.93 3.82
N VAL A 83 -21.77 12.47 4.55
CA VAL A 83 -22.07 12.93 5.93
C VAL A 83 -21.83 11.81 6.92
N GLU A 84 -21.47 12.16 8.12
CA GLU A 84 -21.27 11.19 9.20
C GLU A 84 -22.59 10.45 9.50
N CYS A 85 -22.49 9.15 9.78
CA CYS A 85 -23.65 8.33 10.09
C CYS A 85 -24.16 8.62 11.51
N ASP A 86 -25.37 9.12 11.63
CA ASP A 86 -26.01 9.51 12.91
C ASP A 86 -26.17 8.33 13.88
N GLU A 87 -26.39 7.10 13.37
CA GLU A 87 -26.58 5.91 14.20
C GLU A 87 -25.28 5.48 14.89
N CYS A 88 -24.16 5.47 14.18
CA CYS A 88 -22.89 5.01 14.74
C CYS A 88 -21.88 6.14 15.03
N ASN A 89 -22.21 7.39 14.74
CA ASN A 89 -21.33 8.55 14.88
C ASN A 89 -19.93 8.25 14.32
N GLY A 90 -19.86 7.87 13.06
CA GLY A 90 -18.63 7.53 12.35
C GLY A 90 -17.95 6.22 12.79
N LYS A 91 -18.37 5.57 13.89
CA LYS A 91 -17.68 4.42 14.49
C LYS A 91 -17.80 3.11 13.72
N ARG A 92 -18.70 3.01 12.73
CA ARG A 92 -18.78 1.90 11.75
C ARG A 92 -19.34 0.58 12.29
N PHE A 93 -19.44 0.41 13.61
CA PHE A 93 -19.87 -0.82 14.28
C PHE A 93 -21.07 -0.54 15.19
N ASN A 94 -21.80 -1.58 15.52
CA ASN A 94 -22.87 -1.51 16.48
C ASN A 94 -22.35 -1.44 17.93
N LYS A 95 -23.20 -1.02 18.87
CA LYS A 95 -22.85 -0.80 20.28
C LYS A 95 -22.26 -2.03 20.95
N GLU A 96 -22.80 -3.23 20.66
CA GLU A 96 -22.33 -4.48 21.24
C GLU A 96 -20.90 -4.84 20.78
N THR A 97 -20.56 -4.56 19.52
CA THR A 97 -19.20 -4.77 19.02
C THR A 97 -18.22 -3.75 19.62
N LEU A 98 -18.66 -2.50 19.77
CA LEU A 98 -17.87 -1.42 20.35
C LEU A 98 -17.65 -1.59 21.88
N SER A 99 -18.50 -2.37 22.58
CA SER A 99 -18.31 -2.63 24.01
C SER A 99 -17.08 -3.48 24.29
N VAL A 100 -16.67 -4.35 23.33
CA VAL A 100 -15.44 -5.16 23.46
C VAL A 100 -14.22 -4.26 23.39
N LYS A 101 -13.39 -4.29 24.43
CA LYS A 101 -12.22 -3.40 24.57
C LYS A 101 -10.92 -4.19 24.65
N PHE A 102 -9.92 -3.73 23.93
CA PHE A 102 -8.51 -4.13 24.06
C PHE A 102 -7.71 -2.95 24.62
N LYS A 103 -7.12 -3.10 25.81
CA LYS A 103 -6.43 -2.00 26.51
C LYS A 103 -7.26 -0.71 26.54
N ASN A 104 -8.53 -0.81 26.91
CA ASN A 104 -9.51 0.27 26.95
C ASN A 104 -9.90 0.91 25.60
N LYS A 105 -9.49 0.33 24.47
CA LYS A 105 -9.83 0.80 23.12
C LYS A 105 -10.76 -0.17 22.41
N SER A 106 -11.82 0.35 21.79
CA SER A 106 -12.69 -0.43 20.90
C SER A 106 -12.02 -0.66 19.56
N ILE A 107 -12.62 -1.53 18.75
CA ILE A 107 -12.13 -1.77 17.38
C ILE A 107 -12.17 -0.49 16.52
N SER A 108 -13.13 0.41 16.75
CA SER A 108 -13.19 1.71 16.08
C SER A 108 -12.05 2.61 16.51
N ASP A 109 -11.81 2.73 17.83
CA ASP A 109 -10.72 3.55 18.36
C ASP A 109 -9.37 3.13 17.78
N ILE A 110 -9.17 1.81 17.54
CA ILE A 110 -7.95 1.31 16.90
C ILE A 110 -7.88 1.69 15.42
N LEU A 111 -9.00 1.67 14.70
CA LEU A 111 -9.02 2.11 13.30
C LEU A 111 -8.71 3.61 13.16
N ASP A 112 -9.05 4.41 14.16
CA ASP A 112 -8.79 5.85 14.17
C ASP A 112 -7.37 6.22 14.64
N MET A 113 -6.61 5.24 15.18
CA MET A 113 -5.20 5.44 15.54
C MET A 113 -4.31 5.57 14.31
N THR A 114 -3.25 6.37 14.45
CA THR A 114 -2.17 6.39 13.47
C THR A 114 -1.40 5.06 13.49
N ILE A 115 -0.71 4.73 12.41
CA ILE A 115 0.16 3.55 12.33
C ILE A 115 1.23 3.60 13.43
N LYS A 116 1.77 4.79 13.71
CA LYS A 116 2.77 5.00 14.76
C LYS A 116 2.21 4.67 16.15
N ASP A 117 1.07 5.26 16.51
CA ASP A 117 0.44 5.01 17.82
C ASP A 117 -0.01 3.55 17.98
N ALA A 118 -0.49 2.94 16.89
CA ALA A 118 -0.83 1.53 16.88
C ALA A 118 0.39 0.63 17.10
N ALA A 119 1.57 1.01 16.59
CA ALA A 119 2.80 0.24 16.84
C ALA A 119 3.13 0.20 18.34
N ASP A 120 2.99 1.31 19.05
CA ASP A 120 3.21 1.38 20.49
C ASP A 120 2.19 0.53 21.26
N LEU A 121 0.91 0.55 20.84
CA LEU A 121 -0.15 -0.26 21.45
C LEU A 121 0.11 -1.77 21.30
N PHE A 122 0.57 -2.21 20.11
CA PHE A 122 0.72 -3.62 19.74
C PHE A 122 2.14 -4.16 19.88
N THR A 123 3.03 -3.52 20.66
CA THR A 123 4.43 -3.92 20.84
C THR A 123 4.60 -5.42 21.17
N ASN A 124 3.72 -6.00 21.98
CA ASN A 124 3.77 -7.40 22.41
C ASN A 124 3.07 -8.38 21.44
N TYR A 125 2.69 -7.94 20.23
CA TYR A 125 1.97 -8.75 19.25
C TYR A 125 2.80 -8.91 17.96
N PRO A 126 3.68 -9.92 17.86
CA PRO A 126 4.69 -10.03 16.81
C PRO A 126 4.13 -9.96 15.38
N LYS A 127 2.96 -10.56 15.13
CA LYS A 127 2.33 -10.55 13.81
C LYS A 127 1.81 -9.17 13.40
N ILE A 128 1.32 -8.40 14.37
CA ILE A 128 0.77 -7.05 14.16
C ILE A 128 1.91 -6.04 14.07
N ILE A 129 2.81 -6.03 15.08
CA ILE A 129 3.90 -5.05 15.15
C ILE A 129 4.85 -5.14 13.96
N ARG A 130 5.12 -6.34 13.46
CA ARG A 130 5.95 -6.52 12.26
C ARG A 130 5.38 -5.74 11.08
N LYS A 131 4.08 -5.84 10.80
CA LYS A 131 3.43 -5.13 9.68
C LYS A 131 3.40 -3.62 9.92
N LEU A 132 3.15 -3.18 11.15
CA LEU A 132 3.15 -1.77 11.51
C LEU A 132 4.54 -1.16 11.36
N ASN A 133 5.60 -1.88 11.76
CA ASN A 133 6.98 -1.41 11.60
C ASN A 133 7.37 -1.23 10.13
N TYR A 134 6.93 -2.11 9.22
CA TYR A 134 7.18 -1.91 7.79
C TYR A 134 6.42 -0.70 7.24
N LEU A 135 5.18 -0.46 7.69
CA LEU A 135 4.43 0.74 7.32
C LEU A 135 5.09 2.02 7.86
N ASN A 136 5.59 2.00 9.08
CA ASN A 136 6.38 3.10 9.63
C ASN A 136 7.69 3.32 8.84
N LYS A 137 8.37 2.24 8.48
CA LYS A 137 9.64 2.28 7.73
C LYS A 137 9.48 2.93 6.35
N VAL A 138 8.34 2.72 5.68
CA VAL A 138 8.01 3.39 4.41
C VAL A 138 7.48 4.82 4.59
N GLY A 139 7.59 5.40 5.79
CA GLY A 139 7.18 6.78 6.07
C GLY A 139 5.67 7.00 6.20
N LEU A 140 4.88 5.95 6.44
CA LEU A 140 3.42 6.03 6.55
C LEU A 140 2.90 6.08 7.99
N GLY A 141 3.75 6.38 8.96
CA GLY A 141 3.41 6.39 10.38
C GLY A 141 2.27 7.33 10.77
N TYR A 142 2.06 8.40 10.01
CA TYR A 142 1.03 9.42 10.25
C TYR A 142 -0.37 9.02 9.77
N ILE A 143 -0.48 8.02 8.89
CA ILE A 143 -1.77 7.58 8.33
C ILE A 143 -2.54 6.77 9.35
N THR A 144 -3.87 6.93 9.40
CA THR A 144 -4.73 6.15 10.28
C THR A 144 -4.99 4.74 9.73
N LEU A 145 -5.14 3.74 10.61
CA LEU A 145 -5.41 2.36 10.21
C LEU A 145 -6.72 2.21 9.43
N GLY A 146 -7.72 3.02 9.77
CA GLY A 146 -9.03 3.02 9.14
C GLY A 146 -9.16 3.94 7.93
N GLN A 147 -8.07 4.55 7.43
CA GLN A 147 -8.10 5.44 6.28
C GLN A 147 -8.61 4.74 5.03
N GLN A 148 -9.46 5.40 4.27
CA GLN A 148 -9.97 4.88 3.01
C GLN A 148 -8.89 4.93 1.92
N SER A 149 -8.86 3.92 1.04
CA SER A 149 -7.89 3.88 -0.06
C SER A 149 -8.08 5.02 -1.06
N THR A 150 -9.27 5.54 -1.20
CA THR A 150 -9.61 6.67 -2.09
C THR A 150 -9.06 8.01 -1.62
N THR A 151 -8.68 8.12 -0.35
CA THR A 151 -8.10 9.34 0.23
C THR A 151 -6.57 9.32 0.25
N LEU A 152 -5.97 8.22 -0.21
CA LEU A 152 -4.53 8.06 -0.31
C LEU A 152 -4.00 8.69 -1.59
N SER A 153 -2.86 9.36 -1.50
CA SER A 153 -2.11 9.79 -2.68
C SER A 153 -1.55 8.59 -3.44
N GLY A 154 -1.15 8.81 -4.71
CA GLY A 154 -0.49 7.78 -5.52
C GLY A 154 0.75 7.21 -4.82
N GLY A 155 1.61 8.08 -4.28
CA GLY A 155 2.81 7.70 -3.56
C GLY A 155 2.54 6.92 -2.27
N GLU A 156 1.54 7.30 -1.48
CA GLU A 156 1.13 6.55 -0.29
C GLU A 156 0.65 5.14 -0.65
N SER A 157 -0.14 5.02 -1.72
CA SER A 157 -0.62 3.73 -2.22
C SER A 157 0.53 2.82 -2.67
N GLN A 158 1.55 3.36 -3.34
CA GLN A 158 2.76 2.61 -3.72
C GLN A 158 3.55 2.16 -2.49
N ARG A 159 3.76 3.04 -1.52
CA ARG A 159 4.47 2.71 -0.27
C ARG A 159 3.76 1.63 0.54
N ILE A 160 2.42 1.61 0.56
CA ILE A 160 1.65 0.52 1.18
C ILE A 160 1.92 -0.82 0.49
N LYS A 161 1.96 -0.85 -0.85
CA LYS A 161 2.27 -2.06 -1.60
C LYS A 161 3.68 -2.55 -1.27
N LEU A 162 4.67 -1.65 -1.23
CA LEU A 162 6.05 -1.97 -0.84
C LEU A 162 6.13 -2.53 0.58
N ALA A 163 5.49 -1.87 1.57
CA ALA A 163 5.45 -2.36 2.94
C ALA A 163 4.82 -3.76 3.03
N THR A 164 3.80 -4.02 2.21
CA THR A 164 3.15 -5.33 2.15
C THR A 164 4.10 -6.39 1.62
N GLU A 165 4.85 -6.12 0.55
CA GLU A 165 5.85 -7.05 0.01
C GLU A 165 6.98 -7.30 1.02
N LEU A 166 7.53 -6.26 1.64
CA LEU A 166 8.55 -6.37 2.68
C LEU A 166 8.09 -7.22 3.88
N SER A 167 6.80 -7.16 4.22
CA SER A 167 6.25 -7.91 5.34
C SER A 167 6.11 -9.41 5.08
N LYS A 168 6.19 -9.85 3.82
CA LYS A 168 6.16 -11.27 3.44
C LYS A 168 7.44 -11.99 3.88
N LYS A 169 7.36 -13.31 3.99
CA LYS A 169 8.56 -14.13 4.23
C LYS A 169 9.42 -14.11 2.96
N ASP A 170 10.61 -13.58 3.10
CA ASP A 170 11.53 -13.49 1.98
C ASP A 170 12.14 -14.86 1.64
N THR A 171 12.24 -15.16 0.35
CA THR A 171 12.87 -16.39 -0.16
C THR A 171 14.26 -16.14 -0.76
N GLY A 172 14.65 -14.86 -0.92
CA GLY A 172 15.90 -14.45 -1.60
C GLY A 172 15.97 -14.84 -3.08
N LYS A 173 14.85 -15.18 -3.70
CA LYS A 173 14.76 -15.64 -5.11
C LYS A 173 13.60 -14.99 -5.84
N THR A 174 13.22 -13.78 -5.46
CA THR A 174 12.12 -13.05 -6.07
C THR A 174 12.67 -12.04 -7.06
N MET A 175 12.03 -11.91 -8.22
CA MET A 175 12.27 -10.82 -9.15
C MET A 175 11.17 -9.77 -8.95
N TYR A 176 11.56 -8.55 -8.62
CA TYR A 176 10.68 -7.39 -8.52
C TYR A 176 10.83 -6.53 -9.77
N ILE A 177 9.71 -6.15 -10.36
CA ILE A 177 9.67 -5.24 -11.51
C ILE A 177 8.84 -4.03 -11.10
N PHE A 178 9.44 -2.86 -11.11
CA PHE A 178 8.80 -1.58 -10.81
C PHE A 178 8.74 -0.73 -12.08
N ASP A 179 7.56 -0.23 -12.37
CA ASP A 179 7.30 0.65 -13.51
C ASP A 179 7.01 2.06 -13.01
N GLU A 180 7.92 3.00 -13.28
CA GLU A 180 7.90 4.40 -12.84
C GLU A 180 7.53 4.60 -11.34
N PRO A 181 8.19 3.90 -10.41
CA PRO A 181 7.79 3.89 -9.00
C PRO A 181 7.99 5.24 -8.30
N THR A 182 8.76 6.16 -8.87
CA THR A 182 8.99 7.49 -8.27
C THR A 182 8.04 8.56 -8.78
N THR A 183 7.12 8.23 -9.71
CA THR A 183 6.16 9.21 -10.25
C THR A 183 5.29 9.79 -9.14
N GLY A 184 5.32 11.13 -9.01
CA GLY A 184 4.56 11.86 -7.99
C GLY A 184 5.12 11.76 -6.57
N LEU A 185 6.33 11.23 -6.39
CA LEU A 185 7.04 11.24 -5.11
C LEU A 185 7.84 12.52 -4.93
N HIS A 186 7.89 13.03 -3.70
CA HIS A 186 8.83 14.06 -3.30
C HIS A 186 10.24 13.44 -3.12
N PHE A 187 11.31 14.22 -3.21
CA PHE A 187 12.69 13.72 -3.12
C PHE A 187 12.97 12.94 -1.81
N GLU A 188 12.40 13.36 -0.68
CA GLU A 188 12.50 12.62 0.59
C GLU A 188 11.86 11.22 0.50
N ASP A 189 10.73 11.10 -0.21
CA ASP A 189 10.07 9.83 -0.43
C ASP A 189 10.88 8.91 -1.35
N ILE A 190 11.61 9.48 -2.32
CA ILE A 190 12.51 8.73 -3.20
C ILE A 190 13.63 8.09 -2.39
N LYS A 191 14.20 8.81 -1.42
CA LYS A 191 15.21 8.26 -0.52
C LYS A 191 14.68 7.05 0.26
N VAL A 192 13.50 7.18 0.88
CA VAL A 192 12.85 6.08 1.59
C VAL A 192 12.59 4.88 0.65
N PHE A 193 12.16 5.15 -0.59
CA PHE A 193 11.98 4.11 -1.61
C PHE A 193 13.29 3.39 -1.92
N LEU A 194 14.39 4.12 -2.12
CA LEU A 194 15.71 3.55 -2.41
C LEU A 194 16.24 2.69 -1.25
N ASP A 195 16.08 3.14 0.00
CA ASP A 195 16.46 2.36 1.18
C ASP A 195 15.75 0.99 1.21
N ILE A 196 14.48 0.97 0.81
CA ILE A 196 13.69 -0.27 0.69
C ILE A 196 14.21 -1.16 -0.43
N ILE A 197 14.52 -0.58 -1.59
CA ILE A 197 15.06 -1.31 -2.74
C ILE A 197 16.40 -1.97 -2.38
N PHE A 198 17.27 -1.25 -1.70
CA PHE A 198 18.53 -1.82 -1.21
C PHE A 198 18.30 -2.98 -0.25
N GLU A 199 17.40 -2.84 0.73
CA GLU A 199 17.07 -3.95 1.63
C GLU A 199 16.56 -5.20 0.90
N LEU A 200 15.72 -5.02 -0.13
CA LEU A 200 15.24 -6.14 -0.95
C LEU A 200 16.38 -6.79 -1.74
N SER A 201 17.31 -5.99 -2.28
CA SER A 201 18.48 -6.47 -3.01
C SER A 201 19.44 -7.25 -2.10
N GLU A 202 19.75 -6.71 -0.91
CA GLU A 202 20.62 -7.36 0.08
C GLU A 202 20.11 -8.74 0.53
N LYS A 203 18.79 -8.94 0.49
CA LYS A 203 18.15 -10.24 0.75
C LYS A 203 18.31 -11.25 -0.40
N GLY A 204 19.03 -10.89 -1.47
CA GLY A 204 19.33 -11.77 -2.62
C GLY A 204 18.28 -11.74 -3.72
N ASN A 205 17.36 -10.78 -3.72
CA ASN A 205 16.36 -10.62 -4.76
C ASN A 205 16.93 -9.87 -5.97
N SER A 206 16.33 -10.10 -7.14
CA SER A 206 16.62 -9.35 -8.37
C SER A 206 15.60 -8.22 -8.53
N ILE A 207 16.08 -7.01 -8.87
CA ILE A 207 15.24 -5.83 -8.99
C ILE A 207 15.43 -5.19 -10.35
N ILE A 208 14.32 -4.97 -11.06
CA ILE A 208 14.28 -4.24 -12.33
C ILE A 208 13.39 -3.01 -12.11
N ILE A 209 13.93 -1.84 -12.41
CA ILE A 209 13.20 -0.57 -12.28
C ILE A 209 13.20 0.11 -13.64
N ILE A 210 12.00 0.39 -14.16
CA ILE A 210 11.80 1.22 -15.34
C ILE A 210 11.64 2.64 -14.83
N GLU A 211 12.63 3.49 -15.07
CA GLU A 211 12.68 4.83 -14.49
C GLU A 211 13.45 5.82 -15.36
N HIS A 212 13.15 7.10 -15.17
CA HIS A 212 13.87 8.24 -15.73
C HIS A 212 14.37 9.21 -14.66
N ASN A 213 14.11 8.92 -13.39
CA ASN A 213 14.60 9.71 -12.26
C ASN A 213 16.10 9.49 -12.06
N ILE A 214 16.87 10.58 -12.08
CA ILE A 214 18.34 10.51 -12.00
C ILE A 214 18.82 9.95 -10.67
N ASP A 215 18.14 10.21 -9.56
CA ASP A 215 18.53 9.70 -8.24
C ASP A 215 18.45 8.18 -8.17
N VAL A 216 17.47 7.58 -8.85
CA VAL A 216 17.36 6.13 -9.00
C VAL A 216 18.45 5.59 -9.92
N LEU A 217 18.70 6.26 -11.05
CA LEU A 217 19.71 5.84 -12.02
C LEU A 217 21.14 5.88 -11.44
N LYS A 218 21.46 6.88 -10.62
CA LYS A 218 22.77 7.04 -9.97
C LYS A 218 23.16 5.89 -9.04
N VAL A 219 22.20 5.13 -8.54
CA VAL A 219 22.43 4.05 -7.56
C VAL A 219 22.22 2.66 -8.17
N SER A 220 21.97 2.58 -9.47
CA SER A 220 21.79 1.31 -10.17
C SER A 220 23.12 0.60 -10.44
N ASP A 221 23.15 -0.73 -10.32
CA ASP A 221 24.32 -1.53 -10.67
C ASP A 221 24.52 -1.64 -12.17
N TYR A 222 23.42 -1.69 -12.91
CA TYR A 222 23.37 -1.94 -14.36
C TYR A 222 22.27 -1.12 -15.02
N ILE A 223 22.58 -0.50 -16.15
CA ILE A 223 21.64 0.32 -16.92
C ILE A 223 21.40 -0.29 -18.28
N ILE A 224 20.14 -0.32 -18.71
CA ILE A 224 19.72 -0.62 -20.07
C ILE A 224 18.96 0.60 -20.59
N GLU A 225 19.55 1.32 -21.53
CA GLU A 225 18.92 2.50 -22.16
C GLU A 225 18.23 2.10 -23.45
N LEU A 226 16.97 2.52 -23.59
CA LEU A 226 16.17 2.31 -24.79
C LEU A 226 15.97 3.64 -25.53
N GLY A 227 16.18 3.63 -26.84
CA GLY A 227 16.05 4.82 -27.68
C GLY A 227 16.22 4.53 -29.17
N PRO A 228 16.71 5.53 -29.95
CA PRO A 228 16.96 6.93 -29.56
C PRO A 228 15.67 7.75 -29.42
N ASN A 229 14.57 7.33 -30.06
CA ASN A 229 13.29 8.01 -30.11
C ASN A 229 12.17 7.11 -29.60
N GLY A 230 10.94 7.64 -29.52
CA GLY A 230 9.74 6.88 -29.20
C GLY A 230 9.07 6.25 -30.45
N GLY A 231 8.11 5.36 -30.23
CA GLY A 231 7.27 4.79 -31.27
C GLY A 231 8.04 3.89 -32.27
N LYS A 232 7.71 4.02 -33.56
CA LYS A 232 8.28 3.17 -34.63
C LYS A 232 9.81 3.27 -34.78
N ASN A 233 10.41 4.39 -34.37
CA ASN A 233 11.84 4.64 -34.45
C ASN A 233 12.59 4.44 -33.12
N GLY A 234 11.90 3.92 -32.10
CA GLY A 234 12.43 3.66 -30.76
C GLY A 234 12.53 2.18 -30.44
N GLY A 235 12.68 1.89 -29.15
CA GLY A 235 12.69 0.52 -28.64
C GLY A 235 13.96 -0.28 -28.94
N LYS A 236 15.04 0.39 -29.36
CA LYS A 236 16.35 -0.23 -29.54
C LYS A 236 17.22 0.02 -28.32
N ILE A 237 18.06 -0.95 -27.97
CA ILE A 237 19.05 -0.75 -26.91
C ILE A 237 20.11 0.20 -27.46
N THR A 238 20.25 1.38 -26.86
CA THR A 238 21.27 2.38 -27.19
C THR A 238 22.49 2.26 -26.32
N PHE A 239 22.30 1.79 -25.06
CA PHE A 239 23.37 1.45 -24.14
C PHE A 239 22.93 0.27 -23.25
N GLN A 240 23.87 -0.58 -22.88
CA GLN A 240 23.73 -1.54 -21.79
C GLN A 240 25.09 -1.77 -21.13
N GLY A 241 25.13 -1.69 -19.81
CA GLY A 241 26.38 -1.83 -19.05
C GLY A 241 26.24 -1.34 -17.61
N LYS A 242 27.36 -1.37 -16.90
CA LYS A 242 27.45 -0.82 -15.53
C LYS A 242 27.35 0.70 -15.55
N LEU A 243 26.90 1.28 -14.43
CA LEU A 243 26.76 2.71 -14.29
C LEU A 243 28.02 3.50 -14.67
N ASN A 244 29.21 3.04 -14.29
CA ASN A 244 30.46 3.71 -14.61
C ASN A 244 30.81 3.68 -16.12
N GLU A 245 30.34 2.69 -16.86
CA GLU A 245 30.61 2.53 -18.30
C GLU A 245 29.77 3.53 -19.12
N ILE A 246 28.57 3.91 -18.64
CA ILE A 246 27.70 4.86 -19.35
C ILE A 246 28.35 6.24 -19.50
N PHE A 247 29.22 6.62 -18.55
CA PHE A 247 29.94 7.88 -18.60
C PHE A 247 30.95 7.97 -19.75
N SER A 248 31.41 6.85 -20.26
CA SER A 248 32.34 6.80 -21.39
C SER A 248 31.62 6.75 -22.73
N ASP A 249 30.33 6.46 -22.75
CA ASP A 249 29.54 6.39 -23.98
C ASP A 249 29.04 7.78 -24.40
N LYS A 250 29.59 8.31 -25.49
CA LYS A 250 29.19 9.60 -26.05
C LYS A 250 27.81 9.59 -26.71
N LYS A 251 27.24 8.43 -26.99
CA LYS A 251 25.93 8.28 -27.64
C LYS A 251 24.79 8.20 -26.63
N SER A 252 25.07 7.78 -25.38
CA SER A 252 24.07 7.69 -24.33
C SER A 252 23.57 9.08 -23.92
N ILE A 253 22.28 9.32 -24.09
CA ILE A 253 21.61 10.52 -23.61
C ILE A 253 21.56 10.51 -22.10
N THR A 254 21.19 9.41 -21.51
CA THR A 254 21.12 9.21 -20.05
C THR A 254 22.48 9.45 -19.40
N GLY A 255 23.57 8.93 -19.99
CA GLY A 255 24.92 9.14 -19.49
C GLY A 255 25.34 10.60 -19.49
N GLN A 256 24.96 11.40 -20.51
CA GLN A 256 25.22 12.83 -20.56
C GLN A 256 24.48 13.59 -19.46
N PHE A 257 23.21 13.24 -19.19
CA PHE A 257 22.42 13.86 -18.13
C PHE A 257 22.99 13.54 -16.73
N ILE A 258 23.32 12.28 -16.46
CA ILE A 258 23.88 11.88 -15.16
C ILE A 258 25.24 12.58 -14.93
N LYS A 259 26.11 12.65 -15.97
CA LYS A 259 27.38 13.37 -15.88
C LYS A 259 27.19 14.84 -15.47
N LYS A 260 26.28 15.53 -16.16
CA LYS A 260 25.99 16.94 -15.88
C LYS A 260 25.55 17.15 -14.43
N GLU A 261 24.72 16.26 -13.93
CA GLU A 261 24.19 16.33 -12.56
C GLU A 261 25.25 16.03 -11.50
N LEU A 262 26.19 15.12 -11.80
CA LEU A 262 27.30 14.76 -10.91
C LEU A 262 28.49 15.71 -11.02
N ASN A 263 28.43 16.74 -11.93
CA ASN A 263 29.54 17.64 -12.24
C ASN A 263 30.84 16.92 -12.65
N LEU A 264 30.71 15.82 -13.42
CA LEU A 264 31.79 14.97 -13.93
C LEU A 264 32.23 15.41 -15.35
#